data_bc4c1f18a533b3866b4eec1b76c6a71e
#
_entry.id   bc4c1f18a533b3866b4eec1b76c6a71e
#
_cell.length_a   1.000
_cell.length_b   1.000
_cell.length_c   1.000
_cell.angle_alpha   90.00
_cell.angle_beta   90.00
_cell.angle_gamma   90.00
#
_symmetry.space_group_name_H-M   'P 1'
#
loop_
_entity.id
_entity.type
_entity.pdbx_description
1 polymer ?
#
loop_
_entity_poly.entity_id
_entity_poly.type
_entity_poly.pdbx_seq_one_letter_code
_entity_poly.pdbx_strand_id
1 'polypeptide(L)'
;WLSTDYIFQCIQENCDFISLAGFTTNVKIPEVTGILLSDKTMINRIFTNLFSNILKYGDKGTPVIVRSSIRKQRFTVTVSNAIKQEHSDVGSSNIGLRNVQRMMQMMDGEMLLTKKTSSDSPGNHNISQNTSSAFASENVSGVFEVTLWFPLR
;
A
#
# COMPACT_ATOMS: atom_id res chain seq x y z
N TRP A 1 6.50 -22.90 1.76
CA TRP A 1 5.09 -22.58 1.49
C TRP A 1 4.54 -21.71 2.62
N LEU A 2 3.85 -20.60 2.26
CA LEU A 2 3.19 -19.71 3.20
C LEU A 2 1.72 -19.60 2.87
N SER A 3 0.87 -19.56 3.91
CA SER A 3 -0.52 -19.15 3.75
C SER A 3 -0.61 -17.62 3.61
N THR A 4 -1.58 -17.13 2.86
CA THR A 4 -1.93 -15.71 2.82
C THR A 4 -2.28 -15.16 4.21
N ASP A 5 -2.69 -16.01 5.15
CA ASP A 5 -2.93 -15.62 6.54
C ASP A 5 -1.70 -15.00 7.20
N TYR A 6 -0.51 -15.49 6.85
CA TYR A 6 0.72 -14.89 7.33
C TYR A 6 0.89 -13.45 6.84
N ILE A 7 0.54 -13.20 5.57
CA ILE A 7 0.57 -11.83 5.02
C ILE A 7 -0.46 -10.95 5.74
N PHE A 8 -1.66 -11.47 6.02
CA PHE A 8 -2.68 -10.72 6.75
C PHE A 8 -2.22 -10.37 8.16
N GLN A 9 -1.54 -11.30 8.83
CA GLN A 9 -0.92 -11.03 10.13
C GLN A 9 0.12 -9.91 10.04
N CYS A 10 1.02 -9.95 9.06
CA CYS A 10 2.02 -8.89 8.84
C CYS A 10 1.36 -7.53 8.58
N ILE A 11 0.29 -7.49 7.78
CA ILE A 11 -0.47 -6.27 7.53
C ILE A 11 -1.06 -5.73 8.83
N GLN A 12 -1.71 -6.59 9.62
CA GLN A 12 -2.34 -6.18 10.86
C GLN A 12 -1.33 -5.64 11.87
N GLU A 13 -0.19 -6.30 12.04
CA GLU A 13 0.89 -5.84 12.93
C GLU A 13 1.43 -4.47 12.52
N ASN A 14 1.61 -4.23 11.24
CA ASN A 14 2.04 -2.94 10.71
C ASN A 14 0.96 -1.87 10.87
N CYS A 15 -0.31 -2.21 10.66
CA CYS A 15 -1.44 -1.30 10.92
C CYS A 15 -1.50 -0.90 12.38
N ASP A 16 -1.34 -1.84 13.30
CA ASP A 16 -1.30 -1.56 14.74
C ASP A 16 -0.13 -0.62 15.08
N PHE A 17 1.02 -0.84 14.46
CA PHE A 17 2.21 -0.01 14.64
C PHE A 17 1.98 1.45 14.20
N ILE A 18 1.44 1.68 13.01
CA ILE A 18 1.16 3.05 12.55
C ILE A 18 -0.01 3.70 13.30
N SER A 19 -0.92 2.90 13.84
CA SER A 19 -2.02 3.40 14.69
C SER A 19 -1.50 4.04 15.97
N LEU A 20 -0.43 3.49 16.54
CA LEU A 20 0.25 4.09 17.71
C LEU A 20 0.85 5.47 17.37
N ALA A 21 1.20 5.70 16.12
CA ALA A 21 1.70 6.99 15.63
C ALA A 21 0.58 7.98 15.24
N GLY A 22 -0.68 7.59 15.38
CA GLY A 22 -1.85 8.45 15.12
C GLY A 22 -2.53 8.27 13.77
N PHE A 23 -2.14 7.27 12.99
CA PHE A 23 -2.84 6.94 11.73
C PHE A 23 -4.12 6.14 12.01
N THR A 24 -5.12 6.35 11.17
CA THR A 24 -6.29 5.46 11.08
C THR A 24 -6.12 4.51 9.91
N THR A 25 -6.63 3.30 10.04
CA THR A 25 -6.51 2.26 9.02
C THR A 25 -7.88 1.69 8.66
N ASN A 26 -8.03 1.33 7.39
CA ASN A 26 -9.21 0.62 6.89
C ASN A 26 -8.70 -0.59 6.10
N VAL A 27 -8.90 -1.79 6.63
CA VAL A 27 -8.36 -3.03 6.08
C VAL A 27 -9.49 -3.92 5.61
N LYS A 28 -9.44 -4.35 4.35
CA LYS A 28 -10.35 -5.34 3.77
C LYS A 28 -9.57 -6.57 3.34
N ILE A 29 -9.91 -7.69 3.94
CA ILE A 29 -9.29 -9.00 3.74
C ILE A 29 -10.31 -9.94 3.07
N PRO A 30 -9.90 -10.77 2.08
CA PRO A 30 -10.81 -11.74 1.48
C PRO A 30 -11.15 -12.88 2.48
N GLU A 31 -12.31 -13.48 2.30
CA GLU A 31 -12.76 -14.63 3.13
C GLU A 31 -12.00 -15.91 2.82
N VAL A 32 -11.33 -15.99 1.67
CA VAL A 32 -10.63 -17.17 1.19
C VAL A 32 -9.13 -17.00 1.39
N THR A 33 -8.48 -18.09 1.75
CA THR A 33 -7.02 -18.15 1.87
C THR A 33 -6.40 -18.87 0.69
N GLY A 34 -5.14 -18.57 0.44
CA GLY A 34 -4.33 -19.20 -0.59
C GLY A 34 -2.96 -19.57 -0.08
N ILE A 35 -2.23 -20.34 -0.89
CA ILE A 35 -0.85 -20.78 -0.59
C ILE A 35 0.08 -20.16 -1.61
N LEU A 36 1.18 -19.61 -1.16
CA LEU A 36 2.24 -19.07 -2.02
C LEU A 36 3.60 -19.62 -1.61
N LEU A 37 4.50 -19.67 -2.57
CA LEU A 37 5.90 -19.98 -2.30
C LEU A 37 6.63 -18.68 -2.00
N SER A 38 7.00 -18.47 -0.74
CA SER A 38 7.60 -17.22 -0.31
C SER A 38 8.46 -17.42 0.94
N ASP A 39 9.22 -16.40 1.26
CA ASP A 39 10.07 -16.32 2.44
C ASP A 39 9.46 -15.34 3.44
N LYS A 40 9.31 -15.78 4.69
CA LYS A 40 8.75 -14.94 5.77
C LYS A 40 9.53 -13.66 5.99
N THR A 41 10.86 -13.73 5.89
CA THR A 41 11.73 -12.57 6.07
C THR A 41 11.50 -11.54 4.98
N MET A 42 11.34 -11.97 3.73
CA MET A 42 11.02 -11.07 2.61
C MET A 42 9.66 -10.43 2.79
N ILE A 43 8.64 -11.21 3.16
CA ILE A 43 7.28 -10.69 3.41
C ILE A 43 7.33 -9.61 4.50
N ASN A 44 7.97 -9.88 5.62
CA ASN A 44 8.12 -8.90 6.70
C ASN A 44 8.81 -7.62 6.23
N ARG A 45 9.89 -7.74 5.47
CA ARG A 45 10.63 -6.58 4.95
C ARG A 45 9.80 -5.77 3.96
N ILE A 46 9.03 -6.41 3.10
CA ILE A 46 8.13 -5.73 2.16
C ILE A 46 7.17 -4.83 2.92
N PHE A 47 6.42 -5.38 3.85
CA PHE A 47 5.41 -4.62 4.57
C PHE A 47 6.02 -3.60 5.52
N THR A 48 7.11 -3.91 6.19
CA THR A 48 7.85 -2.94 7.02
C THR A 48 8.32 -1.75 6.19
N ASN A 49 8.84 -1.97 5.00
CA ASN A 49 9.27 -0.88 4.10
C ASN A 49 8.09 -0.01 3.64
N LEU A 50 6.97 -0.63 3.27
CA LEU A 50 5.77 0.12 2.84
C LEU A 50 5.20 0.97 3.98
N PHE A 51 5.03 0.40 5.15
CA PHE A 51 4.45 1.10 6.29
C PHE A 51 5.43 2.11 6.91
N SER A 52 6.72 1.87 6.83
CA SER A 52 7.76 2.85 7.20
C SER A 52 7.69 4.12 6.35
N ASN A 53 7.43 3.97 5.05
CA ASN A 53 7.19 5.11 4.16
C ASN A 53 5.93 5.89 4.56
N ILE A 54 4.87 5.19 4.95
CA ILE A 54 3.65 5.83 5.45
C ILE A 54 3.94 6.66 6.70
N LEU A 55 4.72 6.12 7.64
CA LEU A 55 5.11 6.86 8.85
C LEU A 55 5.87 8.14 8.54
N LYS A 56 6.75 8.10 7.53
CA LYS A 56 7.60 9.26 7.17
C LYS A 56 6.86 10.31 6.39
N TYR A 57 6.03 9.92 5.44
CA TYR A 57 5.47 10.80 4.41
C TYR A 57 3.95 10.90 4.43
N GLY A 58 3.28 10.01 5.14
CA GLY A 58 1.82 9.94 5.17
C GLY A 58 1.16 11.08 5.95
N ASP A 59 -0.01 11.48 5.51
CA ASP A 59 -0.87 12.40 6.23
C ASP A 59 -1.78 11.64 7.20
N LYS A 60 -1.69 11.98 8.48
CA LYS A 60 -2.46 11.32 9.56
C LYS A 60 -3.96 11.66 9.54
N GLY A 61 -4.33 12.73 8.87
CA GLY A 61 -5.72 13.16 8.73
C GLY A 61 -6.54 12.31 7.77
N THR A 62 -5.88 11.45 6.98
CA THR A 62 -6.51 10.57 5.99
C THR A 62 -6.25 9.11 6.33
N PRO A 63 -7.28 8.23 6.26
CA PRO A 63 -7.07 6.82 6.57
C PRO A 63 -6.14 6.14 5.57
N VAL A 64 -5.31 5.24 6.08
CA VAL A 64 -4.55 4.29 5.27
C VAL A 64 -5.49 3.16 4.88
N ILE A 65 -5.63 2.90 3.58
CA ILE A 65 -6.54 1.89 3.06
C ILE A 65 -5.73 0.70 2.56
N VAL A 66 -6.03 -0.48 3.12
CA VAL A 66 -5.44 -1.74 2.68
C VAL A 66 -6.55 -2.63 2.14
N ARG A 67 -6.41 -3.05 0.90
CA ARG A 67 -7.34 -3.97 0.25
C ARG A 67 -6.59 -5.18 -0.25
N SER A 68 -7.18 -6.34 -0.09
CA SER A 68 -6.62 -7.57 -0.64
C SER A 68 -7.70 -8.43 -1.28
N SER A 69 -7.30 -9.18 -2.29
CA SER A 69 -8.19 -10.07 -3.03
C SER A 69 -7.44 -11.26 -3.59
N ILE A 70 -8.18 -12.34 -3.80
CA ILE A 70 -7.66 -13.54 -4.47
C ILE A 70 -8.50 -13.78 -5.71
N ARG A 71 -7.86 -13.78 -6.88
CA ARG A 71 -8.51 -14.09 -8.16
C ARG A 71 -7.56 -14.84 -9.08
N LYS A 72 -8.02 -15.88 -9.72
CA LYS A 72 -7.27 -16.63 -10.76
C LYS A 72 -5.83 -16.98 -10.33
N GLN A 73 -5.68 -17.59 -9.17
CA GLN A 73 -4.37 -17.96 -8.62
C GLN A 73 -3.41 -16.78 -8.41
N ARG A 74 -3.97 -15.60 -8.18
CA ARG A 74 -3.21 -14.40 -7.88
C ARG A 74 -3.76 -13.76 -6.62
N PHE A 75 -2.88 -13.48 -5.67
CA PHE A 75 -3.18 -12.71 -4.49
C PHE A 75 -2.71 -11.28 -4.69
N THR A 76 -3.60 -10.33 -4.48
CA THR A 76 -3.33 -8.90 -4.67
C THR A 76 -3.50 -8.16 -3.36
N VAL A 77 -2.52 -7.33 -3.01
CA VAL A 77 -2.59 -6.39 -1.88
C VAL A 77 -2.37 -4.99 -2.41
N THR A 78 -3.27 -4.07 -2.09
CA THR A 78 -3.15 -2.65 -2.43
C THR A 78 -3.13 -1.84 -1.14
N VAL A 79 -2.12 -0.99 -0.99
CA VAL A 79 -1.97 -0.05 0.14
C VAL A 79 -2.01 1.36 -0.40
N SER A 80 -2.98 2.16 0.08
CA SER A 80 -3.16 3.56 -0.33
C SER A 80 -3.03 4.48 0.86
N ASN A 81 -2.31 5.58 0.70
CA ASN A 81 -2.21 6.63 1.71
C ASN A 81 -2.06 8.00 1.06
N ALA A 82 -2.54 9.02 1.75
CA ALA A 82 -2.29 10.40 1.37
C ALA A 82 -0.90 10.84 1.85
N ILE A 83 -0.29 11.77 1.13
CA ILE A 83 1.04 12.29 1.39
C ILE A 83 0.92 13.70 1.93
N LYS A 84 1.69 14.03 2.95
CA LYS A 84 1.80 15.40 3.46
C LYS A 84 2.34 16.35 2.39
N GLN A 85 1.76 17.54 2.31
CA GLN A 85 2.17 18.56 1.34
C GLN A 85 3.64 18.97 1.48
N GLU A 86 4.16 19.06 2.68
CA GLU A 86 5.56 19.41 2.97
C GLU A 86 6.58 18.38 2.49
N HIS A 87 6.13 17.17 2.17
CA HIS A 87 6.98 16.08 1.67
C HIS A 87 6.82 15.81 0.17
N SER A 88 6.07 16.65 -0.54
CA SER A 88 5.81 16.45 -1.97
C SER A 88 7.07 16.53 -2.84
N ASP A 89 8.06 17.31 -2.40
CA ASP A 89 9.32 17.57 -3.10
C ASP A 89 10.45 16.64 -2.66
N VAL A 90 10.25 15.81 -1.68
CA VAL A 90 11.25 14.81 -1.30
C VAL A 90 11.23 13.74 -2.38
N GLY A 91 11.84 14.09 -3.48
CA GLY A 91 12.11 13.18 -4.62
C GLY A 91 13.12 12.10 -4.27
N SER A 92 13.09 11.79 -3.23
CA SER A 92 13.76 11.04 -2.38
C SER A 92 14.19 9.68 -2.76
N SER A 93 15.06 9.22 -2.07
CA SER A 93 15.51 7.85 -2.04
C SER A 93 14.32 6.87 -1.98
N ASN A 94 13.79 6.50 -3.12
CA ASN A 94 12.88 5.37 -3.26
C ASN A 94 13.58 4.03 -2.97
N ILE A 95 14.60 4.04 -2.10
CA ILE A 95 15.40 2.86 -1.77
C ILE A 95 14.51 1.77 -1.16
N GLY A 96 13.60 2.16 -0.27
CA GLY A 96 12.65 1.23 0.33
C GLY A 96 11.74 0.58 -0.71
N LEU A 97 11.20 1.36 -1.65
CA LEU A 97 10.33 0.85 -2.71
C LEU A 97 11.09 0.02 -3.76
N ARG A 98 12.33 0.40 -4.08
CA ARG A 98 13.19 -0.42 -4.95
C ARG A 98 13.47 -1.78 -4.31
N ASN A 99 13.70 -1.82 -3.01
CA ASN A 99 13.88 -3.07 -2.29
C ASN A 99 12.62 -3.92 -2.30
N VAL A 100 11.45 -3.31 -2.12
CA VAL A 100 10.17 -4.01 -2.25
C VAL A 100 10.01 -4.61 -3.64
N GLN A 101 10.28 -3.83 -4.69
CA GLN A 101 10.21 -4.30 -6.07
C GLN A 101 11.13 -5.50 -6.33
N ARG A 102 12.37 -5.44 -5.85
CA ARG A 102 13.33 -6.56 -5.96
C ARG A 102 12.84 -7.81 -5.25
N MET A 103 12.36 -7.66 -4.02
CA MET A 103 11.83 -8.79 -3.25
C MET A 103 10.61 -9.41 -3.92
N MET A 104 9.71 -8.59 -4.49
CA MET A 104 8.58 -9.09 -5.26
C MET A 104 9.03 -9.88 -6.48
N GLN A 105 10.01 -9.38 -7.23
CA GLN A 105 10.57 -10.09 -8.39
C GLN A 105 11.21 -11.43 -8.01
N MET A 106 11.90 -11.50 -6.87
CA MET A 106 12.49 -12.74 -6.38
C MET A 106 11.46 -13.82 -6.02
N MET A 107 10.22 -13.40 -5.78
CA MET A 107 9.09 -14.29 -5.48
C MET A 107 8.15 -14.49 -6.69
N ASP A 108 8.61 -14.17 -7.89
CA ASP A 108 7.79 -14.16 -9.12
C ASP A 108 6.53 -13.28 -9.02
N GLY A 109 6.56 -12.30 -8.14
CA GLY A 109 5.51 -11.31 -7.95
C GLY A 109 5.78 -10.01 -8.71
N GLU A 110 4.84 -9.10 -8.65
CA GLU A 110 4.91 -7.80 -9.31
C GLU A 110 4.52 -6.68 -8.35
N MET A 111 5.07 -5.50 -8.58
CA MET A 111 4.70 -4.27 -7.86
C MET A 111 4.34 -3.17 -8.85
N LEU A 112 3.21 -2.49 -8.60
CA LEU A 112 2.82 -1.28 -9.31
C LEU A 112 2.73 -0.13 -8.31
N LEU A 113 3.36 0.98 -8.65
CA LEU A 113 3.31 2.21 -7.88
C LEU A 113 2.55 3.27 -8.66
N THR A 114 1.52 3.85 -8.05
CA THR A 114 0.73 4.93 -8.61
C THR A 114 0.76 6.13 -7.68
N LYS A 115 1.07 7.30 -8.22
CA LYS A 115 1.01 8.57 -7.50
C LYS A 115 0.03 9.50 -8.21
N LYS A 116 -1.02 9.93 -7.49
CA LYS A 116 -1.97 10.92 -7.97
C LYS A 116 -1.73 12.23 -7.24
N THR A 117 -1.42 13.30 -7.98
CA THR A 117 -1.25 14.63 -7.42
C THR A 117 -2.52 15.44 -7.63
N SER A 118 -2.81 16.38 -6.73
CA SER A 118 -3.95 17.29 -6.85
C SER A 118 -3.85 18.25 -8.05
N SER A 119 -2.68 18.37 -8.65
CA SER A 119 -2.40 19.20 -9.82
C SER A 119 -2.66 18.50 -11.17
N ASP A 120 -2.89 17.20 -11.18
CA ASP A 120 -3.08 16.40 -12.40
C ASP A 120 -4.51 16.46 -12.95
N SER A 121 -5.23 17.51 -12.64
CA SER A 121 -6.64 17.64 -12.98
C SER A 121 -7.02 18.76 -13.94
N PRO A 122 -6.38 19.01 -15.07
CA PRO A 122 -7.03 19.81 -16.09
C PRO A 122 -7.65 18.90 -17.16
N GLY A 123 -8.95 18.71 -17.12
CA GLY A 123 -9.70 18.34 -18.29
C GLY A 123 -10.25 16.92 -18.39
N ASN A 124 -10.13 16.07 -17.41
CA ASN A 124 -10.85 14.80 -17.39
C ASN A 124 -12.04 14.86 -16.42
N HIS A 125 -13.18 15.27 -16.96
CA HIS A 125 -14.47 15.32 -16.25
C HIS A 125 -15.06 13.93 -15.93
N ASN A 126 -14.34 12.85 -16.16
CA ASN A 126 -14.82 11.49 -15.99
C ASN A 126 -14.16 10.72 -14.83
N ILE A 127 -13.62 11.42 -13.87
CA ILE A 127 -13.22 10.78 -12.62
C ILE A 127 -14.48 10.62 -11.78
N SER A 128 -14.92 9.39 -11.64
CA SER A 128 -16.08 9.04 -10.81
C SER A 128 -16.00 9.74 -9.46
N GLN A 129 -17.07 10.45 -9.11
CA GLN A 129 -17.21 11.25 -7.89
C GLN A 129 -17.04 10.46 -6.58
N ASN A 130 -16.78 9.17 -6.65
CA ASN A 130 -16.73 8.28 -5.47
C ASN A 130 -15.38 8.19 -4.77
N THR A 131 -14.31 8.80 -5.31
CA THR A 131 -12.99 8.78 -4.68
C THR A 131 -12.64 10.07 -3.95
N SER A 132 -13.41 11.13 -4.14
CA SER A 132 -13.07 12.47 -3.64
C SER A 132 -13.36 12.70 -2.16
N SER A 133 -14.30 11.96 -1.57
CA SER A 133 -14.71 12.22 -0.18
C SER A 133 -13.75 11.68 0.87
N ALA A 134 -12.95 10.65 0.56
CA ALA A 134 -12.03 10.03 1.50
C ALA A 134 -10.69 10.79 1.63
N PHE A 135 -10.37 11.69 0.68
CA PHE A 135 -9.10 12.39 0.59
C PHE A 135 -9.23 13.91 0.61
N ALA A 136 -10.32 14.43 1.18
CA ALA A 136 -10.64 15.86 1.21
C ALA A 136 -9.90 16.65 2.31
N SER A 137 -8.68 16.25 2.69
CA SER A 137 -7.85 17.03 3.61
C SER A 137 -7.12 18.13 2.84
N GLU A 138 -7.25 19.38 3.28
CA GLU A 138 -6.62 20.56 2.66
C GLU A 138 -5.08 20.50 2.65
N ASN A 139 -4.48 19.61 3.45
CA ASN A 139 -3.02 19.49 3.60
C ASN A 139 -2.41 18.32 2.82
N VAL A 140 -3.16 17.71 1.93
CA VAL A 140 -2.73 16.56 1.15
C VAL A 140 -2.25 16.98 -0.22
N SER A 141 -1.00 16.67 -0.56
CA SER A 141 -0.42 16.94 -1.88
C SER A 141 -0.72 15.87 -2.92
N GLY A 142 -1.18 14.69 -2.50
CA GLY A 142 -1.48 13.60 -3.39
C GLY A 142 -1.78 12.29 -2.66
N VAL A 143 -2.15 11.28 -3.43
CA VAL A 143 -2.41 9.93 -2.96
C VAL A 143 -1.37 8.99 -3.56
N PHE A 144 -0.80 8.16 -2.72
CA PHE A 144 0.20 7.16 -3.05
C PHE A 144 -0.43 5.78 -2.93
N GLU A 145 -0.33 4.98 -3.99
CA GLU A 145 -0.90 3.63 -4.00
C GLU A 145 0.13 2.63 -4.49
N VAL A 146 0.35 1.59 -3.69
CA VAL A 146 1.22 0.48 -4.04
C VAL A 146 0.36 -0.76 -4.15
N THR A 147 0.45 -1.44 -5.30
CA THR A 147 -0.21 -2.73 -5.53
C THR A 147 0.83 -3.83 -5.66
N LEU A 148 0.67 -4.88 -4.90
CA LEU A 148 1.53 -6.07 -4.91
C LEU A 148 0.73 -7.26 -5.42
N TRP A 149 1.30 -8.02 -6.36
CA TRP A 149 0.73 -9.27 -6.85
C TRP A 149 1.63 -10.43 -6.52
N PHE A 150 1.07 -11.43 -5.86
CA PHE A 150 1.74 -12.66 -5.50
C PHE A 150 1.11 -13.83 -6.27
N PRO A 151 1.92 -14.69 -6.93
CA PRO A 151 1.38 -15.90 -7.54
C PRO A 151 0.98 -16.91 -6.45
N LEU A 152 -0.19 -17.49 -6.58
CA LEU A 152 -0.66 -18.57 -5.72
C LEU A 152 -0.38 -19.93 -6.37
N ARG A 153 -0.21 -20.92 -5.56
CA ARG A 153 0.00 -22.30 -5.96
C ARG A 153 -1.21 -23.16 -5.58
#